data_bfc74ff97e518d1d5ab7d861831f978e
#
_entry.id   bfc74ff97e518d1d5ab7d861831f978e
#
_cell.length_a   1.000
_cell.length_b   1.000
_cell.length_c   1.000
_cell.angle_alpha   90.00
_cell.angle_beta   90.00
_cell.angle_gamma   90.00
#
_symmetry.space_group_name_H-M   'P 1'
#
loop_
_entity.id
_entity.type
_entity.pdbx_description
1 polymer ?
#
loop_
_entity_poly.entity_id
_entity_poly.type
_entity_poly.pdbx_seq_one_letter_code
_entity_poly.pdbx_strand_id
1 'polypeptide(L)'
;MKEHPTPIPLTRENIENQLWQYSKFDFKKAVIDIALTVLFCVPMTFLMYFIVKDNHHRLFIDIVCMLLPIFPIAIVLYRSCRTFVERICLKRGAFDIIDSALYYKDEAYNRHGMHYYLYFESFPKCEVGHSTYQTASAGDPYILVLYRTRRQRVKLFFPAKIYEYQNP
;
A
#
# COMPACT_ATOMS: atom_id res chain seq x y z
N MET A 1 38.45 5.78 17.92
CA MET A 1 37.86 4.98 16.81
C MET A 1 36.43 4.66 17.23
N LYS A 2 35.44 5.18 16.53
CA LYS A 2 34.05 4.73 16.75
C LYS A 2 33.92 3.39 16.05
N GLU A 3 33.71 2.31 16.79
CA GLU A 3 33.36 1.01 16.23
C GLU A 3 32.11 1.20 15.37
N HIS A 4 32.23 1.00 14.07
CA HIS A 4 31.07 0.89 13.22
C HIS A 4 30.32 -0.38 13.62
N PRO A 5 29.05 -0.28 14.02
CA PRO A 5 28.29 -1.48 14.34
C PRO A 5 28.28 -2.42 13.13
N THR A 6 28.56 -3.70 13.37
CA THR A 6 28.50 -4.74 12.35
C THR A 6 27.11 -4.74 11.73
N PRO A 7 27.00 -4.68 10.39
CA PRO A 7 25.70 -4.67 9.74
C PRO A 7 24.92 -5.95 10.06
N ILE A 8 23.59 -5.79 10.24
CA ILE A 8 22.68 -6.89 10.52
C ILE A 8 22.46 -7.69 9.23
N PRO A 9 22.72 -9.01 9.23
CA PRO A 9 22.52 -9.81 8.03
C PRO A 9 21.04 -9.87 7.67
N LEU A 10 20.69 -9.49 6.45
CA LEU A 10 19.34 -9.55 5.89
C LEU A 10 19.26 -10.71 4.91
N THR A 11 18.64 -11.81 5.30
CA THR A 11 18.42 -12.97 4.45
C THR A 11 17.10 -12.85 3.68
N ARG A 12 16.97 -13.55 2.55
CA ARG A 12 15.73 -13.63 1.78
C ARG A 12 14.56 -14.13 2.63
N GLU A 13 14.81 -15.10 3.51
CA GLU A 13 13.81 -15.65 4.42
C GLU A 13 13.29 -14.59 5.41
N ASN A 14 14.17 -13.76 5.97
CA ASN A 14 13.80 -12.67 6.87
C ASN A 14 12.93 -11.64 6.17
N ILE A 15 13.25 -11.30 4.93
CA ILE A 15 12.45 -10.39 4.08
C ILE A 15 11.08 -11.01 3.80
N GLU A 16 11.04 -12.28 3.42
CA GLU A 16 9.78 -12.98 3.14
C GLU A 16 8.87 -13.05 4.37
N ASN A 17 9.42 -13.35 5.53
CA ASN A 17 8.68 -13.35 6.80
C ASN A 17 8.09 -11.98 7.13
N GLN A 18 8.84 -10.90 6.93
CA GLN A 18 8.32 -9.53 7.11
C GLN A 18 7.22 -9.22 6.09
N LEU A 19 7.40 -9.54 4.82
CA LEU A 19 6.37 -9.37 3.79
C LEU A 19 5.09 -10.13 4.14
N TRP A 20 5.21 -11.35 4.70
CA TRP A 20 4.06 -12.14 5.16
C TRP A 20 3.30 -11.46 6.29
N GLN A 21 3.99 -10.87 7.27
CA GLN A 21 3.36 -10.14 8.37
C GLN A 21 2.57 -8.94 7.84
N TYR A 22 3.17 -8.12 6.96
CA TYR A 22 2.48 -6.99 6.32
C TYR A 22 1.30 -7.47 5.46
N SER A 23 1.48 -8.52 4.67
CA SER A 23 0.42 -9.09 3.84
C SER A 23 -0.76 -9.60 4.65
N LYS A 24 -0.53 -10.19 5.83
CA LYS A 24 -1.61 -10.62 6.74
C LYS A 24 -2.43 -9.44 7.25
N PHE A 25 -1.74 -8.36 7.63
CA PHE A 25 -2.39 -7.14 8.12
C PHE A 25 -3.22 -6.46 7.02
N ASP A 26 -2.62 -6.25 5.84
CA ASP A 26 -3.29 -5.66 4.69
C ASP A 26 -4.50 -6.50 4.23
N PHE A 27 -4.38 -7.82 4.24
CA PHE A 27 -5.46 -8.73 3.90
C PHE A 27 -6.62 -8.66 4.90
N LYS A 28 -6.32 -8.68 6.21
CA LYS A 28 -7.34 -8.54 7.25
C LYS A 28 -8.08 -7.22 7.10
N LYS A 29 -7.36 -6.13 6.85
CA LYS A 29 -7.95 -4.81 6.60
C LYS A 29 -8.85 -4.83 5.36
N ALA A 30 -8.38 -5.40 4.24
CA ALA A 30 -9.17 -5.50 3.01
C ALA A 30 -10.48 -6.27 3.21
N VAL A 31 -10.46 -7.37 3.96
CA VAL A 31 -11.67 -8.16 4.29
C VAL A 31 -12.64 -7.33 5.14
N ILE A 32 -12.15 -6.60 6.14
CA ILE A 32 -12.97 -5.73 6.98
C ILE A 32 -13.60 -4.60 6.13
N ASP A 33 -12.80 -3.95 5.28
CA ASP A 33 -13.30 -2.88 4.41
C ASP A 33 -14.39 -3.36 3.45
N ILE A 34 -14.25 -4.57 2.88
CA ILE A 34 -15.29 -5.20 2.06
C ILE A 34 -16.54 -5.46 2.89
N ALA A 35 -16.41 -6.09 4.07
CA ALA A 35 -17.53 -6.44 4.92
C ALA A 35 -18.31 -5.19 5.36
N LEU A 36 -17.61 -4.13 5.78
CA LEU A 36 -18.24 -2.86 6.15
C LEU A 36 -18.94 -2.21 4.95
N THR A 37 -18.29 -2.21 3.78
CA THR A 37 -18.88 -1.63 2.56
C THR A 37 -20.17 -2.36 2.18
N VAL A 38 -20.17 -3.69 2.21
CA VAL A 38 -21.38 -4.48 1.95
C VAL A 38 -22.48 -4.19 2.97
N LEU A 39 -22.10 -4.15 4.26
CA LEU A 39 -23.05 -3.88 5.36
C LEU A 39 -23.75 -2.53 5.22
N PHE A 40 -23.06 -1.50 4.72
CA PHE A 40 -23.64 -0.17 4.54
C PHE A 40 -24.31 0.02 3.17
N CYS A 41 -23.68 -0.48 2.10
CA CYS A 41 -24.18 -0.23 0.75
C CYS A 41 -25.41 -1.08 0.40
N VAL A 42 -25.55 -2.30 0.93
CA VAL A 42 -26.72 -3.14 0.65
C VAL A 42 -28.00 -2.52 1.20
N PRO A 43 -28.12 -2.14 2.50
CA PRO A 43 -29.29 -1.45 3.00
C PRO A 43 -29.57 -0.12 2.29
N MET A 44 -28.52 0.67 1.99
CA MET A 44 -28.67 1.91 1.23
C MET A 44 -29.27 1.69 -0.16
N THR A 45 -28.85 0.64 -0.85
CA THR A 45 -29.41 0.30 -2.17
C THR A 45 -30.89 -0.06 -2.06
N PHE A 46 -31.27 -0.84 -1.06
CA PHE A 46 -32.68 -1.15 -0.78
C PHE A 46 -33.49 0.11 -0.47
N LEU A 47 -32.98 0.98 0.36
CA LEU A 47 -33.63 2.23 0.75
C LEU A 47 -33.86 3.14 -0.47
N MET A 48 -32.82 3.29 -1.32
CA MET A 48 -32.91 4.05 -2.56
C MET A 48 -33.91 3.42 -3.56
N TYR A 49 -33.94 2.11 -3.64
CA TYR A 49 -34.94 1.42 -4.47
C TYR A 49 -36.37 1.74 -4.06
N PHE A 50 -36.70 1.77 -2.77
CA PHE A 50 -38.02 2.12 -2.29
C PHE A 50 -38.35 3.59 -2.56
N ILE A 51 -37.41 4.51 -2.36
CA ILE A 51 -37.62 5.95 -2.63
C ILE A 51 -37.89 6.19 -4.10
N VAL A 52 -37.15 5.52 -4.98
CA VAL A 52 -37.31 5.64 -6.44
C VAL A 52 -38.64 5.06 -6.90
N LYS A 53 -39.06 3.93 -6.34
CA LYS A 53 -40.32 3.27 -6.68
C LYS A 53 -41.56 4.17 -6.42
N ASP A 54 -41.53 5.00 -5.38
CA ASP A 54 -42.64 5.86 -5.02
C ASP A 54 -42.66 7.22 -5.76
N ASN A 55 -41.52 7.61 -6.41
CA ASN A 55 -41.34 8.91 -7.07
C ASN A 55 -41.18 8.79 -8.58
N HIS A 56 -42.23 8.49 -9.32
CA HIS A 56 -42.21 8.19 -10.78
C HIS A 56 -41.81 9.35 -11.73
N HIS A 57 -41.23 10.47 -11.28
CA HIS A 57 -41.21 11.67 -12.13
C HIS A 57 -39.86 12.20 -12.60
N ARG A 58 -38.68 11.55 -12.26
CA ARG A 58 -37.36 12.05 -12.69
C ARG A 58 -36.36 10.93 -12.94
N LEU A 59 -36.50 10.29 -14.07
CA LEU A 59 -35.68 9.14 -14.50
C LEU A 59 -34.15 9.35 -14.32
N PHE A 60 -33.66 10.56 -14.52
CA PHE A 60 -32.24 10.88 -14.30
C PHE A 60 -31.81 10.81 -12.83
N ILE A 61 -32.64 11.33 -11.92
CA ILE A 61 -32.38 11.29 -10.48
C ILE A 61 -32.39 9.84 -9.99
N ASP A 62 -33.32 9.05 -10.50
CA ASP A 62 -33.48 7.64 -10.13
C ASP A 62 -32.22 6.83 -10.50
N ILE A 63 -31.67 7.05 -11.72
CA ILE A 63 -30.41 6.43 -12.16
C ILE A 63 -29.24 6.85 -11.28
N VAL A 64 -29.11 8.14 -10.96
CA VAL A 64 -28.03 8.66 -10.12
C VAL A 64 -28.12 8.07 -8.71
N CYS A 65 -29.31 8.01 -8.13
CA CYS A 65 -29.54 7.43 -6.79
C CYS A 65 -29.18 5.93 -6.76
N MET A 66 -29.50 5.19 -7.82
CA MET A 66 -29.17 3.77 -7.94
C MET A 66 -27.66 3.52 -8.12
N LEU A 67 -26.94 4.42 -8.79
CA LEU A 67 -25.51 4.29 -9.04
C LEU A 67 -24.64 4.72 -7.84
N LEU A 68 -25.18 5.58 -6.96
CA LEU A 68 -24.45 6.17 -5.85
C LEU A 68 -23.84 5.13 -4.88
N PRO A 69 -24.52 4.05 -4.47
CA PRO A 69 -23.92 3.01 -3.61
C PRO A 69 -22.96 2.08 -4.35
N ILE A 70 -22.98 2.02 -5.68
CA ILE A 70 -22.09 1.16 -6.49
C ILE A 70 -20.67 1.72 -6.50
N PHE A 71 -20.52 3.05 -6.46
CA PHE A 71 -19.22 3.71 -6.53
C PHE A 71 -18.26 3.35 -5.37
N PRO A 72 -18.66 3.44 -4.09
CA PRO A 72 -17.81 2.99 -2.99
C PRO A 72 -17.48 1.50 -3.05
N ILE A 73 -18.41 0.66 -3.48
CA ILE A 73 -18.16 -0.78 -3.67
C ILE A 73 -17.05 -0.99 -4.70
N ALA A 74 -17.13 -0.32 -5.84
CA ALA A 74 -16.10 -0.43 -6.90
C ALA A 74 -14.72 0.00 -6.42
N ILE A 75 -14.63 1.10 -5.64
CA ILE A 75 -13.37 1.58 -5.07
C ILE A 75 -12.78 0.56 -4.10
N VAL A 76 -13.59 0.02 -3.19
CA VAL A 76 -13.12 -0.95 -2.19
C VAL A 76 -12.71 -2.26 -2.85
N LEU A 77 -13.47 -2.75 -3.83
CA LEU A 77 -13.10 -3.93 -4.61
C LEU A 77 -11.78 -3.72 -5.36
N TYR A 78 -11.59 -2.57 -6.02
CA TYR A 78 -10.33 -2.26 -6.71
C TYR A 78 -9.12 -2.27 -5.76
N ARG A 79 -9.24 -1.67 -4.58
CA ARG A 79 -8.18 -1.67 -3.56
C ARG A 79 -7.90 -3.09 -3.05
N SER A 80 -8.95 -3.85 -2.79
CA SER A 80 -8.83 -5.22 -2.28
C SER A 80 -8.23 -6.17 -3.31
N CYS A 81 -8.63 -6.08 -4.59
CA CYS A 81 -8.01 -6.86 -5.68
C CYS A 81 -6.50 -6.71 -5.70
N ARG A 82 -6.01 -5.49 -5.47
CA ARG A 82 -4.58 -5.24 -5.42
C ARG A 82 -3.89 -5.99 -4.27
N THR A 83 -4.46 -5.96 -3.07
CA THR A 83 -3.95 -6.71 -1.91
C THR A 83 -3.91 -8.22 -2.18
N PHE A 84 -4.92 -8.75 -2.88
CA PHE A 84 -4.95 -10.16 -3.30
C PHE A 84 -3.82 -10.47 -4.29
N VAL A 85 -3.60 -9.61 -5.30
CA VAL A 85 -2.51 -9.79 -6.27
C VAL A 85 -1.14 -9.78 -5.58
N GLU A 86 -0.89 -8.82 -4.69
CA GLU A 86 0.34 -8.74 -3.92
C GLU A 86 0.58 -10.02 -3.09
N ARG A 87 -0.48 -10.56 -2.48
CA ARG A 87 -0.40 -11.82 -1.73
C ARG A 87 -0.13 -13.04 -2.62
N ILE A 88 -0.66 -13.07 -3.83
CA ILE A 88 -0.35 -14.12 -4.82
C ILE A 88 1.11 -14.02 -5.24
N CYS A 89 1.62 -12.81 -5.50
CA CYS A 89 3.03 -12.59 -5.82
C CYS A 89 3.94 -13.11 -4.69
N LEU A 90 3.59 -12.81 -3.44
CA LEU A 90 4.34 -13.30 -2.28
C LEU A 90 4.34 -14.83 -2.19
N LYS A 91 3.19 -15.48 -2.35
CA LYS A 91 3.09 -16.96 -2.38
C LYS A 91 3.95 -17.60 -3.46
N ARG A 92 4.19 -16.90 -4.56
CA ARG A 92 5.02 -17.36 -5.68
C ARG A 92 6.49 -16.96 -5.55
N GLY A 93 6.89 -16.29 -4.46
CA GLY A 93 8.23 -15.72 -4.32
C GLY A 93 8.57 -14.66 -5.38
N ALA A 94 7.54 -14.06 -6.00
CA ALA A 94 7.68 -13.09 -7.08
C ALA A 94 7.90 -11.68 -6.53
N PHE A 95 9.05 -11.48 -5.89
CA PHE A 95 9.53 -10.17 -5.45
C PHE A 95 11.02 -10.02 -5.80
N ASP A 96 11.43 -8.78 -6.01
CA ASP A 96 12.80 -8.40 -6.33
C ASP A 96 13.41 -7.64 -5.15
N ILE A 97 14.69 -7.85 -4.93
CA ILE A 97 15.51 -7.16 -3.94
C ILE A 97 16.55 -6.37 -4.74
N ILE A 98 16.57 -5.06 -4.57
CA ILE A 98 17.37 -4.16 -5.42
C ILE A 98 18.03 -3.11 -4.52
N ASP A 99 19.30 -2.86 -4.78
CA ASP A 99 20.02 -1.76 -4.16
C ASP A 99 19.74 -0.46 -4.91
N SER A 100 19.46 0.61 -4.17
CA SER A 100 19.21 1.94 -4.75
C SER A 100 19.62 3.03 -3.77
N ALA A 101 20.10 4.14 -4.31
CA ALA A 101 20.39 5.31 -3.48
C ALA A 101 19.18 6.22 -3.32
N LEU A 102 19.10 6.87 -2.16
CA LEU A 102 18.09 7.88 -1.92
C LEU A 102 18.45 9.15 -2.71
N TYR A 103 17.61 9.53 -3.66
CA TYR A 103 17.83 10.70 -4.50
C TYR A 103 17.46 11.99 -3.77
N TYR A 104 16.23 12.11 -3.28
CA TYR A 104 15.80 13.26 -2.48
C TYR A 104 14.61 12.89 -1.56
N LYS A 105 14.30 13.81 -0.65
CA LYS A 105 13.19 13.72 0.29
C LYS A 105 12.19 14.83 0.02
N ASP A 106 10.93 14.53 0.24
CA ASP A 106 9.85 15.51 0.07
C ASP A 106 8.80 15.35 1.17
N GLU A 107 8.13 16.43 1.49
CA GLU A 107 7.02 16.44 2.43
C GLU A 107 5.82 17.15 1.80
N ALA A 108 4.65 16.60 2.01
CA ALA A 108 3.41 17.16 1.49
C ALA A 108 2.35 17.22 2.58
N TYR A 109 1.73 18.37 2.70
CA TYR A 109 0.59 18.57 3.59
C TYR A 109 -0.71 18.35 2.83
N ASN A 110 -1.60 17.53 3.39
CA ASN A 110 -2.95 17.34 2.87
C ASN A 110 -4.00 17.35 4.01
N ARG A 111 -5.26 17.07 3.68
CA ARG A 111 -6.37 17.03 4.65
C ARG A 111 -6.19 16.02 5.80
N HIS A 112 -5.30 15.04 5.64
CA HIS A 112 -5.02 13.98 6.60
C HIS A 112 -3.74 14.22 7.40
N GLY A 113 -3.06 15.35 7.17
CA GLY A 113 -1.84 15.74 7.85
C GLY A 113 -0.61 15.80 6.96
N MET A 114 0.57 15.75 7.59
CA MET A 114 1.86 15.78 6.92
C MET A 114 2.23 14.37 6.45
N HIS A 115 2.62 14.25 5.20
CA HIS A 115 3.09 13.01 4.56
C HIS A 115 4.54 13.18 4.15
N TYR A 116 5.36 12.18 4.43
CA TYR A 116 6.80 12.18 4.17
C TYR A 116 7.12 11.17 3.08
N TYR A 117 7.90 11.58 2.08
CA TYR A 117 8.23 10.77 0.92
C TYR A 117 9.74 10.67 0.72
N LEU A 118 10.21 9.45 0.41
CA LEU A 118 11.55 9.18 -0.06
C LEU A 118 11.50 8.83 -1.55
N TYR A 119 12.38 9.42 -2.34
CA TYR A 119 12.53 9.18 -3.77
C TYR A 119 13.87 8.51 -4.03
N PHE A 120 13.82 7.34 -4.64
CA PHE A 120 14.97 6.55 -5.01
C PHE A 120 15.29 6.71 -6.49
N GLU A 121 16.55 6.55 -6.90
CA GLU A 121 17.01 6.82 -8.28
C GLU A 121 16.21 6.07 -9.36
N SER A 122 15.82 4.84 -9.08
CA SER A 122 15.18 3.96 -10.07
C SER A 122 13.69 3.69 -9.78
N PHE A 123 13.11 4.27 -8.73
CA PHE A 123 11.78 3.87 -8.27
C PHE A 123 10.91 5.05 -7.86
N PRO A 124 9.57 4.87 -7.98
CA PRO A 124 8.63 5.89 -7.53
C PRO A 124 8.75 6.13 -6.03
N LYS A 125 8.22 7.27 -5.62
CA LYS A 125 8.21 7.69 -4.22
C LYS A 125 7.62 6.62 -3.28
N CYS A 126 8.26 6.51 -2.12
CA CYS A 126 7.82 5.68 -1.01
C CYS A 126 7.37 6.58 0.14
N GLU A 127 6.16 6.39 0.64
CA GLU A 127 5.69 7.08 1.84
C GLU A 127 6.27 6.42 3.09
N VAL A 128 6.79 7.24 4.00
CA VAL A 128 7.50 6.79 5.21
C VAL A 128 7.01 7.52 6.45
N GLY A 129 7.30 6.96 7.62
CA GLY A 129 7.07 7.65 8.89
C GLY A 129 8.05 8.80 9.12
N HIS A 130 7.64 9.77 9.95
CA HIS A 130 8.44 10.95 10.27
C HIS A 130 9.85 10.61 10.78
N SER A 131 9.98 9.61 11.65
CA SER A 131 11.28 9.18 12.20
C SER A 131 12.24 8.70 11.10
N THR A 132 11.76 7.90 10.16
CA THR A 132 12.54 7.44 9.02
C THR A 132 12.93 8.59 8.09
N TYR A 133 12.01 9.53 7.86
CA TYR A 133 12.28 10.72 7.06
C TYR A 133 13.40 11.58 7.66
N GLN A 134 13.38 11.76 8.98
CA GLN A 134 14.42 12.56 9.68
C GLN A 134 15.81 11.92 9.59
N THR A 135 15.90 10.61 9.72
CA THR A 135 17.19 9.89 9.72
C THR A 135 17.75 9.62 8.34
N ALA A 136 16.92 9.68 7.29
CA ALA A 136 17.34 9.47 5.92
C ALA A 136 18.10 10.68 5.36
N SER A 137 19.18 10.44 4.60
CA SER A 137 19.96 11.48 3.92
C SER A 137 20.10 11.17 2.44
N ALA A 138 20.08 12.21 1.59
CA ALA A 138 20.30 12.02 0.15
C ALA A 138 21.68 11.40 -0.09
N GLY A 139 21.73 10.43 -1.02
CA GLY A 139 22.92 9.63 -1.29
C GLY A 139 23.05 8.38 -0.41
N ASP A 140 22.21 8.22 0.62
CA ASP A 140 22.25 7.01 1.46
C ASP A 140 21.82 5.78 0.63
N PRO A 141 22.58 4.66 0.72
CA PRO A 141 22.21 3.42 0.07
C PRO A 141 21.12 2.69 0.85
N TYR A 142 20.15 2.14 0.11
CA TYR A 142 19.03 1.37 0.63
C TYR A 142 18.84 0.07 -0.14
N ILE A 143 18.42 -0.97 0.56
CA ILE A 143 17.96 -2.23 -0.01
C ILE A 143 16.44 -2.12 -0.14
N LEU A 144 15.92 -2.16 -1.37
CA LEU A 144 14.49 -2.04 -1.69
C LEU A 144 13.91 -3.40 -2.03
N VAL A 145 12.72 -3.67 -1.51
CA VAL A 145 11.98 -4.90 -1.83
C VAL A 145 10.68 -4.53 -2.55
N LEU A 146 10.50 -5.07 -3.74
CA LEU A 146 9.39 -4.78 -4.64
C LEU A 146 8.68 -6.06 -5.07
N TYR A 147 7.34 -6.03 -5.15
CA TYR A 147 6.61 -7.11 -5.83
C TYR A 147 6.74 -6.98 -7.35
N ARG A 148 6.92 -8.13 -8.04
CA ARG A 148 6.86 -8.23 -9.51
C ARG A 148 5.43 -8.03 -10.02
N THR A 149 4.93 -6.81 -9.89
CA THR A 149 3.63 -6.40 -10.43
C THR A 149 3.84 -5.40 -11.56
N ARG A 150 2.81 -5.21 -12.40
CA ARG A 150 2.86 -4.22 -13.50
C ARG A 150 3.24 -2.80 -13.02
N ARG A 151 2.89 -2.46 -11.78
CA ARG A 151 3.31 -1.22 -11.11
C ARG A 151 4.24 -1.62 -9.97
N GLN A 152 5.52 -1.63 -10.23
CA GLN A 152 6.54 -1.84 -9.20
C GLN A 152 6.39 -0.81 -8.10
N ARG A 153 6.27 -1.26 -6.85
CA ARG A 153 6.20 -0.40 -5.67
C ARG A 153 7.10 -0.96 -4.60
N VAL A 154 7.83 -0.06 -3.96
CA VAL A 154 8.61 -0.40 -2.78
C VAL A 154 7.66 -0.80 -1.65
N LYS A 155 7.84 -1.99 -1.11
CA LYS A 155 7.06 -2.52 0.02
C LYS A 155 7.85 -2.49 1.31
N LEU A 156 9.13 -2.83 1.23
CA LEU A 156 10.06 -2.72 2.33
C LEU A 156 11.29 -1.98 1.83
N PHE A 157 11.94 -1.27 2.71
CA PHE A 157 13.23 -0.64 2.47
C PHE A 157 14.08 -0.74 3.73
N PHE A 158 15.36 -1.00 3.55
CA PHE A 158 16.31 -1.19 4.63
C PHE A 158 17.52 -0.30 4.38
N PRO A 159 17.93 0.56 5.33
CA PRO A 159 19.17 1.31 5.19
C PRO A 159 20.38 0.37 5.11
N ALA A 160 21.13 0.41 4.03
CA ALA A 160 22.30 -0.45 3.85
C ALA A 160 23.43 -0.14 4.85
N LYS A 161 23.37 0.99 5.55
CA LYS A 161 24.26 1.30 6.68
C LYS A 161 24.03 0.39 7.90
N ILE A 162 22.82 -0.19 8.02
CA ILE A 162 22.42 -1.03 9.16
C ILE A 162 22.28 -2.48 8.73
N TYR A 163 21.88 -2.73 7.50
CA TYR A 163 21.58 -4.05 6.97
C TYR A 163 22.47 -4.40 5.78
N GLU A 164 22.92 -5.64 5.72
CA GLU A 164 23.65 -6.19 4.58
C GLU A 164 22.88 -7.39 4.02
N TYR A 165 22.51 -7.30 2.74
CA TYR A 165 21.80 -8.41 2.08
C TYR A 165 22.77 -9.53 1.76
N GLN A 166 22.52 -10.70 2.32
CA GLN A 166 23.25 -11.94 2.01
C GLN A 166 22.44 -12.74 0.98
N ASN A 167 22.95 -12.74 -0.25
CA ASN A 167 22.41 -13.61 -1.28
C ASN A 167 22.85 -15.05 -0.99
N PRO A 168 21.92 -16.04 -0.83
CA PRO A 168 22.27 -17.43 -0.57
C PRO A 168 22.96 -18.08 -1.77
#